data_2d178dea8f44b5cada7d93d978c1368c
#
_entry.id   2d178dea8f44b5cada7d93d978c1368c
#
_cell.length_a   1.000
_cell.length_b   1.000
_cell.length_c   1.000
_cell.angle_alpha   90.00
_cell.angle_beta   90.00
_cell.angle_gamma   90.00
#
_symmetry.space_group_name_H-M   'P 1'
#
loop_
_entity.id
_entity.type
_entity.pdbx_description
1 polymer ?
#
loop_
_entity_poly.entity_id
_entity_poly.type
_entity_poly.pdbx_seq_one_letter_code
_entity_poly.pdbx_strand_id
1 'polypeptide(L)'
;MRAIAINDYGTPATLTELPKPEPGPGEVLVRVRASSINGFDAAVAAGMLKGMMEHRFPVVLGKDFAGTVEAVGEGASRFVAGDAVFGVVMKPFLGDGGLGEYLVVGEQHGIARIPEGLDLQAAGALGLAGTAAVNAIDAVAPTTGEDVLISGATGGVGAIALQYAVAAGAEVIATARPGAEADFVHGLGAAHVVDYTSDLAAQVRAIAPEGVPAIVHLAGEAEQLAGLLAAGGRIASTLGFGPDQHPAAVAVMADPNPVTLDRLAADAASGALRVPITRTYPLEGTPQALADFTAGSLGKLAITV
;
A
#
# COMPACT_ATOMS: atom_id res chain seq x y z
N MET A 1 -17.97 5.76 18.81
CA MET A 1 -17.53 4.80 17.78
C MET A 1 -16.40 3.94 18.30
N ARG A 2 -16.33 2.69 17.86
CA ARG A 2 -15.18 1.83 18.16
C ARG A 2 -14.07 2.10 17.17
N ALA A 3 -12.83 2.12 17.64
CA ALA A 3 -11.65 2.32 16.80
C ALA A 3 -10.42 1.65 17.44
N ILE A 4 -9.43 1.31 16.63
CA ILE A 4 -8.12 0.86 17.11
C ILE A 4 -7.22 2.08 17.25
N ALA A 5 -6.80 2.36 18.47
CA ALA A 5 -6.02 3.55 18.77
C ALA A 5 -4.83 3.25 19.69
N ILE A 6 -3.82 4.10 19.60
CA ILE A 6 -2.74 4.23 20.59
C ILE A 6 -2.96 5.52 21.39
N ASN A 7 -2.75 5.45 22.70
CA ASN A 7 -2.98 6.59 23.59
C ASN A 7 -1.69 7.40 23.89
N ASP A 8 -0.55 6.85 23.56
CA ASP A 8 0.77 7.49 23.69
C ASP A 8 1.79 6.69 22.87
N TYR A 9 2.98 7.24 22.66
CA TYR A 9 4.10 6.54 22.01
C TYR A 9 4.46 5.24 22.73
N GLY A 10 4.59 4.17 21.97
CA GLY A 10 4.98 2.86 22.50
C GLY A 10 3.89 2.15 23.31
N THR A 11 2.67 2.68 23.35
CA THR A 11 1.53 1.97 23.96
C THR A 11 0.93 0.99 22.95
N PRO A 12 0.42 -0.18 23.41
CA PRO A 12 -0.25 -1.10 22.51
C PRO A 12 -1.45 -0.47 21.82
N ALA A 13 -1.64 -0.81 20.55
CA ALA A 13 -2.88 -0.49 19.83
C ALA A 13 -4.04 -1.30 20.42
N THR A 14 -5.08 -0.64 20.88
CA THR A 14 -6.23 -1.27 21.53
C THR A 14 -7.55 -0.78 20.96
N LEU A 15 -8.59 -1.63 21.05
CA LEU A 15 -9.95 -1.22 20.75
C LEU A 15 -10.41 -0.20 21.80
N THR A 16 -10.79 0.99 21.35
CA THR A 16 -11.15 2.14 22.19
C THR A 16 -12.47 2.70 21.73
N GLU A 17 -13.29 3.17 22.65
CA GLU A 17 -14.50 3.94 22.35
C GLU A 17 -14.18 5.42 22.29
N LEU A 18 -14.50 6.06 21.18
CA LEU A 18 -14.26 7.47 20.90
C LEU A 18 -15.57 8.16 20.46
N PRO A 19 -15.67 9.48 20.61
CA PRO A 19 -16.76 10.24 19.98
C PRO A 19 -16.81 9.98 18.47
N LYS A 20 -18.01 9.93 17.90
CA LYS A 20 -18.16 9.92 16.44
C LYS A 20 -17.75 11.30 15.90
N PRO A 21 -16.83 11.38 14.91
CA PRO A 21 -16.41 12.66 14.38
C PRO A 21 -17.49 13.29 13.51
N GLU A 22 -17.41 14.61 13.32
CA GLU A 22 -18.26 15.39 12.43
C GLU A 22 -17.44 16.00 11.29
N PRO A 23 -17.94 15.99 10.04
CA PRO A 23 -17.21 16.54 8.91
C PRO A 23 -17.19 18.07 8.97
N GLY A 24 -15.99 18.65 8.85
CA GLY A 24 -15.79 20.08 8.66
C GLY A 24 -16.02 20.53 7.21
N PRO A 25 -15.80 21.83 6.91
CA PRO A 25 -15.95 22.34 5.55
C PRO A 25 -15.05 21.60 4.54
N GLY A 26 -15.64 21.16 3.40
CA GLY A 26 -14.94 20.42 2.36
C GLY A 26 -14.56 18.98 2.73
N GLU A 27 -15.09 18.46 3.84
CA GLU A 27 -14.86 17.09 4.30
C GLU A 27 -16.11 16.22 4.17
N VAL A 28 -15.90 14.91 4.16
CA VAL A 28 -16.96 13.90 4.20
C VAL A 28 -16.77 12.97 5.38
N LEU A 29 -17.87 12.59 6.02
CA LEU A 29 -17.89 11.52 7.03
C LEU A 29 -18.16 10.20 6.33
N VAL A 30 -17.22 9.27 6.45
CA VAL A 30 -17.35 7.93 5.93
C VAL A 30 -17.66 6.96 7.06
N ARG A 31 -18.70 6.17 6.90
CA ARG A 31 -18.93 4.96 7.70
C ARG A 31 -18.06 3.85 7.10
N VAL A 32 -16.96 3.54 7.78
CA VAL A 32 -15.99 2.54 7.33
C VAL A 32 -16.58 1.14 7.47
N ARG A 33 -16.28 0.29 6.50
CA ARG A 33 -16.69 -1.12 6.44
C ARG A 33 -15.51 -2.05 6.21
N ALA A 34 -14.45 -1.55 5.57
CA ALA A 34 -13.23 -2.29 5.32
C ALA A 34 -12.02 -1.37 5.40
N SER A 35 -10.92 -1.91 5.83
CA SER A 35 -9.59 -1.29 5.89
C SER A 35 -8.53 -2.35 5.68
N SER A 36 -7.26 -2.00 5.82
CA SER A 36 -6.17 -2.97 5.76
C SER A 36 -4.93 -2.51 6.53
N ILE A 37 -4.03 -3.45 6.80
CA ILE A 37 -2.74 -3.16 7.46
C ILE A 37 -1.69 -2.80 6.41
N ASN A 38 -0.93 -1.75 6.70
CA ASN A 38 0.22 -1.28 5.93
C ASN A 38 1.46 -1.10 6.82
N GLY A 39 2.63 -1.04 6.21
CA GLY A 39 3.88 -0.76 6.92
C GLY A 39 3.84 0.58 7.66
N PHE A 40 3.12 1.58 7.12
CA PHE A 40 2.91 2.86 7.78
C PHE A 40 2.17 2.71 9.10
N ASP A 41 1.12 1.89 9.16
CA ASP A 41 0.33 1.66 10.37
C ASP A 41 1.17 0.98 11.46
N ALA A 42 2.00 0.01 11.06
CA ALA A 42 2.95 -0.65 11.96
C ALA A 42 4.02 0.33 12.48
N ALA A 43 4.53 1.22 11.62
CA ALA A 43 5.49 2.25 12.01
C ALA A 43 4.88 3.27 12.99
N VAL A 44 3.63 3.71 12.78
CA VAL A 44 2.89 4.56 13.72
C VAL A 44 2.71 3.85 15.06
N ALA A 45 2.24 2.61 15.05
CA ALA A 45 2.03 1.81 16.27
C ALA A 45 3.34 1.60 17.05
N ALA A 46 4.47 1.44 16.35
CA ALA A 46 5.80 1.32 16.95
C ALA A 46 6.41 2.67 17.42
N GLY A 47 5.74 3.81 17.17
CA GLY A 47 6.23 5.14 17.53
C GLY A 47 7.38 5.65 16.67
N MET A 48 7.65 5.01 15.52
CA MET A 48 8.78 5.36 14.64
C MET A 48 8.64 6.74 14.00
N LEU A 49 7.43 7.30 13.93
CA LEU A 49 7.15 8.62 13.35
C LEU A 49 7.19 9.75 14.39
N LYS A 50 7.61 9.47 15.64
CA LYS A 50 7.78 10.47 16.68
C LYS A 50 8.77 11.55 16.23
N GLY A 51 8.33 12.82 16.27
CA GLY A 51 9.14 13.97 15.84
C GLY A 51 9.19 14.19 14.32
N MET A 52 8.65 13.27 13.52
CA MET A 52 8.53 13.41 12.06
C MET A 52 7.17 13.96 11.65
N MET A 53 6.12 13.59 12.39
CA MET A 53 4.74 14.04 12.17
C MET A 53 4.12 14.44 13.51
N GLU A 54 3.18 15.41 13.47
CA GLU A 54 2.36 15.76 14.63
C GLU A 54 1.45 14.57 15.00
N HIS A 55 1.43 14.20 16.30
CA HIS A 55 0.52 13.18 16.83
C HIS A 55 -0.54 13.84 17.71
N ARG A 56 -1.80 13.56 17.42
CA ARG A 56 -2.97 14.00 18.21
C ARG A 56 -3.58 12.77 18.86
N PHE A 57 -3.18 12.52 20.10
CA PHE A 57 -3.64 11.36 20.85
C PHE A 57 -5.09 11.52 21.36
N PRO A 58 -5.91 10.43 21.39
CA PRO A 58 -5.57 9.10 20.91
C PRO A 58 -5.43 9.06 19.38
N VAL A 59 -4.39 8.39 18.86
CA VAL A 59 -4.18 8.22 17.43
C VAL A 59 -4.92 6.97 16.96
N VAL A 60 -5.97 7.14 16.18
CA VAL A 60 -6.63 6.04 15.46
C VAL A 60 -5.73 5.62 14.31
N LEU A 61 -5.41 4.32 14.24
CA LEU A 61 -4.57 3.74 13.20
C LEU A 61 -5.34 3.54 11.89
N GLY A 62 -4.61 3.24 10.82
CA GLY A 62 -5.15 2.85 9.51
C GLY A 62 -5.08 3.95 8.47
N LYS A 63 -4.31 3.68 7.41
CA LYS A 63 -4.24 4.58 6.25
C LYS A 63 -5.32 4.28 5.22
N ASP A 64 -5.66 3.01 5.03
CA ASP A 64 -6.68 2.59 4.08
C ASP A 64 -8.08 2.67 4.67
N PHE A 65 -9.07 2.92 3.84
CA PHE A 65 -10.49 2.81 4.18
C PHE A 65 -11.34 2.49 2.96
N ALA A 66 -12.45 1.80 3.18
CA ALA A 66 -13.58 1.71 2.25
C ALA A 66 -14.88 1.68 3.05
N GLY A 67 -15.92 2.29 2.51
CA GLY A 67 -17.19 2.39 3.20
C GLY A 67 -18.21 3.22 2.43
N THR A 68 -19.14 3.83 3.19
CA THR A 68 -20.22 4.64 2.62
C THR A 68 -20.17 6.05 3.21
N VAL A 69 -20.31 7.05 2.38
CA VAL A 69 -20.46 8.44 2.84
C VAL A 69 -21.76 8.54 3.65
N GLU A 70 -21.64 8.95 4.92
CA GLU A 70 -22.78 9.11 5.82
C GLU A 70 -23.26 10.56 5.88
N ALA A 71 -22.32 11.51 5.82
CA ALA A 71 -22.62 12.95 5.83
C ALA A 71 -21.55 13.72 5.07
N VAL A 72 -21.89 14.90 4.61
CA VAL A 72 -20.98 15.84 3.93
C VAL A 72 -20.96 17.15 4.70
N GLY A 73 -19.76 17.75 4.81
CA GLY A 73 -19.55 19.05 5.43
C GLY A 73 -19.93 20.19 4.50
N GLU A 74 -19.92 21.41 5.03
CA GLU A 74 -20.24 22.61 4.26
C GLU A 74 -19.29 22.77 3.06
N GLY A 75 -19.85 23.04 1.87
CA GLY A 75 -19.10 23.25 0.64
C GLY A 75 -18.54 21.98 -0.01
N ALA A 76 -18.69 20.80 0.61
CA ALA A 76 -18.38 19.54 -0.04
C ALA A 76 -19.43 19.22 -1.12
N SER A 77 -18.99 18.86 -2.32
CA SER A 77 -19.87 18.68 -3.49
C SER A 77 -19.53 17.49 -4.38
N ARG A 78 -18.35 16.87 -4.20
CA ARG A 78 -17.94 15.70 -5.01
C ARG A 78 -18.68 14.43 -4.64
N PHE A 79 -19.13 14.31 -3.40
CA PHE A 79 -19.80 13.13 -2.89
C PHE A 79 -21.12 13.50 -2.23
N VAL A 80 -22.03 12.52 -2.15
CA VAL A 80 -23.31 12.64 -1.44
C VAL A 80 -23.47 11.48 -0.46
N ALA A 81 -24.32 11.63 0.54
CA ALA A 81 -24.66 10.55 1.44
C ALA A 81 -25.18 9.34 0.66
N GLY A 82 -24.66 8.15 0.97
CA GLY A 82 -24.94 6.91 0.27
C GLY A 82 -23.86 6.50 -0.77
N ASP A 83 -22.98 7.40 -1.22
CA ASP A 83 -21.90 7.03 -2.13
C ASP A 83 -20.98 6.00 -1.49
N ALA A 84 -20.66 4.92 -2.22
CA ALA A 84 -19.63 3.97 -1.85
C ALA A 84 -18.25 4.55 -2.22
N VAL A 85 -17.34 4.61 -1.25
CA VAL A 85 -16.02 5.26 -1.41
C VAL A 85 -14.91 4.44 -0.77
N PHE A 86 -13.70 4.63 -1.28
CA PHE A 86 -12.48 4.09 -0.71
C PHE A 86 -11.34 5.11 -0.84
N GLY A 87 -10.25 4.86 -0.14
CA GLY A 87 -9.09 5.73 -0.29
C GLY A 87 -8.04 5.58 0.79
N VAL A 88 -7.28 6.65 0.97
CA VAL A 88 -6.15 6.75 1.89
C VAL A 88 -6.32 7.99 2.76
N VAL A 89 -6.14 7.85 4.06
CA VAL A 89 -6.20 8.98 5.01
C VAL A 89 -5.01 9.91 4.76
N MET A 90 -5.30 11.11 4.24
CA MET A 90 -4.30 12.14 3.90
C MET A 90 -4.48 13.38 4.79
N LYS A 91 -4.07 13.24 6.06
CA LYS A 91 -4.06 14.36 7.03
C LYS A 91 -2.61 14.78 7.30
N PRO A 92 -2.34 16.07 7.59
CA PRO A 92 -1.00 16.55 7.92
C PRO A 92 -0.54 16.15 9.35
N PHE A 93 -1.38 15.45 10.09
CA PHE A 93 -1.14 14.92 11.43
C PHE A 93 -1.60 13.47 11.53
N LEU A 94 -1.16 12.78 12.56
CA LEU A 94 -1.64 11.45 12.97
C LEU A 94 -2.66 11.62 14.10
N GLY A 95 -3.87 11.13 13.91
CA GLY A 95 -5.00 11.26 14.85
C GLY A 95 -6.19 10.51 14.31
N ASP A 96 -6.54 10.75 13.03
CA ASP A 96 -7.64 10.08 12.34
C ASP A 96 -7.11 8.90 11.53
N GLY A 97 -7.85 7.79 11.49
CA GLY A 97 -7.46 6.59 10.76
C GLY A 97 -8.63 5.70 10.35
N GLY A 98 -8.39 4.84 9.37
CA GLY A 98 -9.39 3.93 8.79
C GLY A 98 -9.67 2.67 9.61
N LEU A 99 -8.96 2.43 10.72
CA LEU A 99 -9.23 1.33 11.63
C LEU A 99 -10.22 1.74 12.72
N GLY A 100 -11.37 2.28 12.31
CA GLY A 100 -12.47 2.71 13.15
C GLY A 100 -13.78 2.73 12.37
N GLU A 101 -14.91 2.74 13.09
CA GLU A 101 -16.25 2.68 12.47
C GLU A 101 -16.59 3.93 11.63
N TYR A 102 -15.96 5.07 11.92
CA TYR A 102 -16.17 6.33 11.21
C TYR A 102 -14.86 7.08 11.04
N LEU A 103 -14.75 7.76 9.90
CA LEU A 103 -13.58 8.53 9.52
C LEU A 103 -14.03 9.81 8.79
N VAL A 104 -13.37 10.93 9.07
CA VAL A 104 -13.53 12.18 8.31
C VAL A 104 -12.33 12.38 7.40
N VAL A 105 -12.59 12.60 6.11
CA VAL A 105 -11.58 12.86 5.08
C VAL A 105 -11.96 14.04 4.20
N GLY A 106 -10.98 14.76 3.67
CA GLY A 106 -11.21 15.80 2.67
C GLY A 106 -11.69 15.19 1.35
N GLU A 107 -12.65 15.83 0.69
CA GLU A 107 -13.23 15.30 -0.55
C GLU A 107 -12.33 15.42 -1.79
N GLN A 108 -11.26 16.25 -1.75
CA GLN A 108 -10.47 16.58 -2.93
C GLN A 108 -9.32 15.62 -3.20
N HIS A 109 -8.79 14.96 -2.17
CA HIS A 109 -7.60 14.13 -2.27
C HIS A 109 -7.69 12.92 -1.33
N GLY A 110 -7.18 11.77 -1.77
CA GLY A 110 -7.19 10.54 -0.97
C GLY A 110 -8.50 9.78 -0.96
N ILE A 111 -9.46 10.12 -1.80
CA ILE A 111 -10.78 9.49 -1.84
C ILE A 111 -11.31 9.37 -3.28
N ALA A 112 -11.89 8.21 -3.60
CA ALA A 112 -12.56 7.94 -4.87
C ALA A 112 -13.82 7.08 -4.67
N ARG A 113 -14.69 7.01 -5.68
CA ARG A 113 -15.85 6.12 -5.68
C ARG A 113 -15.44 4.68 -5.90
N ILE A 114 -16.17 3.77 -5.26
CA ILE A 114 -16.08 2.33 -5.56
C ILE A 114 -17.00 2.06 -6.75
N PRO A 115 -16.47 1.67 -7.93
CA PRO A 115 -17.28 1.33 -9.08
C PRO A 115 -18.00 -0.01 -8.88
N GLU A 116 -19.04 -0.25 -9.67
CA GLU A 116 -19.66 -1.56 -9.78
C GLU A 116 -18.61 -2.62 -10.18
N GLY A 117 -18.66 -3.79 -9.54
CA GLY A 117 -17.70 -4.88 -9.77
C GLY A 117 -16.50 -4.88 -8.81
N LEU A 118 -16.20 -3.79 -8.13
CA LEU A 118 -15.16 -3.77 -7.09
C LEU A 118 -15.75 -4.13 -5.73
N ASP A 119 -15.29 -5.24 -5.17
CA ASP A 119 -15.63 -5.68 -3.81
C ASP A 119 -15.13 -4.67 -2.77
N LEU A 120 -15.95 -4.46 -1.74
CA LEU A 120 -15.67 -3.51 -0.66
C LEU A 120 -14.40 -3.83 0.14
N GLN A 121 -14.14 -5.13 0.40
CA GLN A 121 -12.92 -5.56 1.08
C GLN A 121 -11.69 -5.32 0.22
N ALA A 122 -11.79 -5.63 -1.08
CA ALA A 122 -10.73 -5.34 -2.05
C ALA A 122 -10.45 -3.84 -2.11
N ALA A 123 -11.50 -3.00 -2.17
CA ALA A 123 -11.36 -1.54 -2.13
C ALA A 123 -10.65 -1.05 -0.86
N GLY A 124 -10.99 -1.61 0.32
CA GLY A 124 -10.38 -1.28 1.61
C GLY A 124 -8.94 -1.74 1.77
N ALA A 125 -8.43 -2.57 0.86
CA ALA A 125 -7.05 -3.05 0.87
C ALA A 125 -6.21 -2.50 -0.30
N LEU A 126 -6.79 -1.66 -1.13
CA LEU A 126 -6.19 -1.19 -2.39
C LEU A 126 -5.48 0.16 -2.27
N GLY A 127 -6.01 1.08 -1.46
CA GLY A 127 -5.66 2.50 -1.50
C GLY A 127 -4.16 2.79 -1.44
N LEU A 128 -3.54 2.60 -0.28
CA LEU A 128 -2.13 2.98 -0.08
C LEU A 128 -1.16 2.08 -0.86
N ALA A 129 -1.34 0.77 -0.75
CA ALA A 129 -0.45 -0.18 -1.43
C ALA A 129 -0.56 -0.09 -2.95
N GLY A 130 -1.79 0.07 -3.48
CA GLY A 130 -2.03 0.27 -4.90
C GLY A 130 -1.41 1.55 -5.43
N THR A 131 -1.60 2.66 -4.72
CA THR A 131 -1.00 3.95 -5.10
C THR A 131 0.52 3.89 -5.12
N ALA A 132 1.14 3.31 -4.07
CA ALA A 132 2.59 3.15 -4.03
C ALA A 132 3.10 2.27 -5.18
N ALA A 133 2.38 1.19 -5.52
CA ALA A 133 2.73 0.29 -6.61
C ALA A 133 2.65 0.97 -7.97
N VAL A 134 1.53 1.67 -8.26
CA VAL A 134 1.36 2.43 -9.52
C VAL A 134 2.46 3.48 -9.66
N ASN A 135 2.69 4.28 -8.61
CA ASN A 135 3.71 5.34 -8.67
C ASN A 135 5.12 4.77 -8.87
N ALA A 136 5.44 3.61 -8.27
CA ALA A 136 6.73 2.96 -8.45
C ALA A 136 6.90 2.40 -9.88
N ILE A 137 5.86 1.78 -10.44
CA ILE A 137 5.88 1.27 -11.81
C ILE A 137 5.93 2.41 -12.83
N ASP A 138 5.16 3.48 -12.63
CA ASP A 138 5.20 4.65 -13.50
C ASP A 138 6.58 5.34 -13.46
N ALA A 139 7.28 5.33 -12.31
CA ALA A 139 8.63 5.87 -12.17
C ALA A 139 9.70 5.05 -12.91
N VAL A 140 9.59 3.72 -12.93
CA VAL A 140 10.49 2.86 -13.70
C VAL A 140 10.02 2.67 -15.14
N ALA A 141 8.76 2.91 -15.47
CA ALA A 141 8.15 2.85 -16.79
C ALA A 141 8.65 1.65 -17.62
N PRO A 142 8.36 0.41 -17.19
CA PRO A 142 8.90 -0.78 -17.86
C PRO A 142 8.33 -0.93 -19.26
N THR A 143 9.11 -1.51 -20.17
CA THR A 143 8.71 -1.78 -21.55
C THR A 143 8.56 -3.29 -21.79
N THR A 144 7.87 -3.64 -22.87
CA THR A 144 7.66 -5.04 -23.24
C THR A 144 8.98 -5.78 -23.44
N GLY A 145 9.12 -6.95 -22.80
CA GLY A 145 10.31 -7.78 -22.80
C GLY A 145 11.45 -7.27 -21.94
N GLU A 146 11.26 -6.23 -21.15
CA GLU A 146 12.26 -5.70 -20.24
C GLU A 146 12.25 -6.46 -18.91
N ASP A 147 13.43 -6.85 -18.43
CA ASP A 147 13.60 -7.45 -17.11
C ASP A 147 13.35 -6.41 -16.00
N VAL A 148 12.45 -6.71 -15.07
CA VAL A 148 12.15 -5.87 -13.91
C VAL A 148 12.34 -6.66 -12.62
N LEU A 149 13.32 -6.27 -11.81
CA LEU A 149 13.51 -6.85 -10.48
C LEU A 149 12.58 -6.15 -9.48
N ILE A 150 11.71 -6.91 -8.82
CA ILE A 150 10.86 -6.40 -7.73
C ILE A 150 11.33 -7.00 -6.41
N SER A 151 11.99 -6.19 -5.60
CA SER A 151 12.39 -6.53 -4.24
C SER A 151 11.21 -6.32 -3.29
N GLY A 152 10.89 -7.33 -2.45
CA GLY A 152 9.67 -7.32 -1.63
C GLY A 152 8.40 -7.65 -2.41
N ALA A 153 8.53 -8.46 -3.47
CA ALA A 153 7.44 -8.83 -4.38
C ALA A 153 6.26 -9.54 -3.68
N THR A 154 6.50 -10.20 -2.56
CA THR A 154 5.50 -10.93 -1.78
C THR A 154 4.59 -10.05 -0.91
N GLY A 155 5.00 -8.80 -0.63
CA GLY A 155 4.23 -7.85 0.16
C GLY A 155 3.07 -7.20 -0.61
N GLY A 156 2.23 -6.43 0.09
CA GLY A 156 1.05 -5.80 -0.51
C GLY A 156 1.37 -4.88 -1.69
N VAL A 157 2.39 -4.03 -1.58
CA VAL A 157 2.84 -3.14 -2.66
C VAL A 157 3.45 -3.97 -3.79
N GLY A 158 4.36 -4.90 -3.45
CA GLY A 158 5.08 -5.72 -4.43
C GLY A 158 4.17 -6.60 -5.28
N ALA A 159 3.17 -7.21 -4.66
CA ALA A 159 2.21 -8.07 -5.34
C ALA A 159 1.30 -7.29 -6.32
N ILE A 160 1.04 -6.00 -6.07
CA ILE A 160 0.31 -5.13 -7.00
C ILE A 160 1.27 -4.63 -8.09
N ALA A 161 2.47 -4.17 -7.72
CA ALA A 161 3.49 -3.69 -8.67
C ALA A 161 3.87 -4.78 -9.70
N LEU A 162 3.99 -6.04 -9.24
CA LEU A 162 4.25 -7.19 -10.10
C LEU A 162 3.20 -7.30 -11.20
N GLN A 163 1.92 -7.24 -10.85
CA GLN A 163 0.83 -7.34 -11.83
C GLN A 163 0.85 -6.18 -12.84
N TYR A 164 1.15 -4.96 -12.41
CA TYR A 164 1.30 -3.83 -13.33
C TYR A 164 2.52 -3.96 -14.24
N ALA A 165 3.66 -4.47 -13.75
CA ALA A 165 4.83 -4.74 -14.58
C ALA A 165 4.52 -5.82 -15.64
N VAL A 166 3.85 -6.91 -15.24
CA VAL A 166 3.41 -7.97 -16.16
C VAL A 166 2.43 -7.41 -17.19
N ALA A 167 1.47 -6.59 -16.78
CA ALA A 167 0.52 -5.96 -17.70
C ALA A 167 1.18 -4.99 -18.70
N ALA A 168 2.33 -4.40 -18.34
CA ALA A 168 3.18 -3.63 -19.26
C ALA A 168 4.01 -4.51 -20.22
N GLY A 169 3.96 -5.84 -20.07
CA GLY A 169 4.69 -6.80 -20.87
C GLY A 169 6.13 -7.04 -20.41
N ALA A 170 6.48 -6.65 -19.19
CA ALA A 170 7.81 -6.89 -18.62
C ALA A 170 7.99 -8.34 -18.15
N GLU A 171 9.23 -8.81 -18.17
CA GLU A 171 9.67 -10.09 -17.58
C GLU A 171 10.03 -9.83 -16.11
N VAL A 172 9.13 -10.21 -15.19
CA VAL A 172 9.32 -9.88 -13.77
C VAL A 172 10.19 -10.91 -13.07
N ILE A 173 11.29 -10.44 -12.46
CA ILE A 173 12.14 -11.17 -11.52
C ILE A 173 11.67 -10.80 -10.10
N ALA A 174 10.98 -11.71 -9.43
CA ALA A 174 10.42 -11.47 -8.10
C ALA A 174 11.31 -12.05 -7.00
N THR A 175 11.57 -11.28 -5.93
CA THR A 175 12.22 -11.83 -4.75
C THR A 175 11.21 -12.59 -3.88
N ALA A 176 11.47 -13.87 -3.63
CA ALA A 176 10.63 -14.72 -2.77
C ALA A 176 11.42 -15.94 -2.29
N ARG A 177 11.12 -16.44 -1.10
CA ARG A 177 11.66 -17.72 -0.62
C ARG A 177 11.00 -18.88 -1.37
N PRO A 178 11.69 -20.01 -1.53
CA PRO A 178 11.09 -21.23 -2.08
C PRO A 178 9.83 -21.67 -1.32
N GLY A 179 8.87 -22.25 -2.03
CA GLY A 179 7.59 -22.69 -1.48
C GLY A 179 6.49 -21.64 -1.59
N ALA A 180 5.73 -21.40 -0.54
CA ALA A 180 4.51 -20.58 -0.58
C ALA A 180 4.71 -19.15 -1.09
N GLU A 181 5.88 -18.53 -0.84
CA GLU A 181 6.18 -17.20 -1.38
C GLU A 181 6.41 -17.26 -2.90
N ALA A 182 7.19 -18.24 -3.37
CA ALA A 182 7.44 -18.44 -4.80
C ALA A 182 6.14 -18.77 -5.55
N ASP A 183 5.32 -19.67 -5.00
CA ASP A 183 4.02 -20.02 -5.56
C ASP A 183 3.09 -18.80 -5.66
N PHE A 184 3.12 -17.95 -4.63
CA PHE A 184 2.33 -16.72 -4.59
C PHE A 184 2.72 -15.75 -5.71
N VAL A 185 4.02 -15.44 -5.89
CA VAL A 185 4.46 -14.50 -6.93
C VAL A 185 4.34 -15.09 -8.34
N HIS A 186 4.55 -16.40 -8.52
CA HIS A 186 4.25 -17.08 -9.79
C HIS A 186 2.77 -16.99 -10.14
N GLY A 187 1.88 -17.15 -9.15
CA GLY A 187 0.43 -17.00 -9.32
C GLY A 187 -0.01 -15.57 -9.69
N LEU A 188 0.89 -14.57 -9.57
CA LEU A 188 0.69 -13.19 -9.98
C LEU A 188 1.36 -12.86 -11.33
N GLY A 189 2.11 -13.81 -11.91
CA GLY A 189 2.72 -13.67 -13.22
C GLY A 189 4.22 -13.41 -13.24
N ALA A 190 4.94 -13.63 -12.12
CA ALA A 190 6.40 -13.55 -12.10
C ALA A 190 7.00 -14.57 -13.08
N ALA A 191 7.87 -14.12 -13.99
CA ALA A 191 8.60 -14.99 -14.93
C ALA A 191 9.71 -15.76 -14.22
N HIS A 192 10.40 -15.08 -13.29
CA HIS A 192 11.50 -15.62 -12.52
C HIS A 192 11.33 -15.34 -11.03
N VAL A 193 11.83 -16.27 -10.21
CA VAL A 193 11.88 -16.10 -8.75
C VAL A 193 13.30 -16.27 -8.28
N VAL A 194 13.75 -15.36 -7.41
CA VAL A 194 15.07 -15.37 -6.78
C VAL A 194 14.93 -15.34 -5.26
N ASP A 195 15.67 -16.22 -4.58
CA ASP A 195 15.63 -16.34 -3.12
C ASP A 195 16.49 -15.25 -2.47
N TYR A 196 15.81 -14.31 -1.80
CA TYR A 196 16.48 -13.19 -1.11
C TYR A 196 17.24 -13.62 0.15
N THR A 197 17.11 -14.88 0.60
CA THR A 197 17.86 -15.43 1.74
C THR A 197 19.21 -16.06 1.33
N SER A 198 19.46 -16.14 0.02
CA SER A 198 20.67 -16.70 -0.58
C SER A 198 21.47 -15.61 -1.30
N ASP A 199 22.44 -15.99 -2.14
CA ASP A 199 23.18 -15.03 -2.97
C ASP A 199 22.27 -14.45 -4.07
N LEU A 200 21.58 -13.37 -3.73
CA LEU A 200 20.65 -12.66 -4.62
C LEU A 200 21.37 -12.19 -5.90
N ALA A 201 22.59 -11.67 -5.75
CA ALA A 201 23.32 -11.11 -6.89
C ALA A 201 23.70 -12.19 -7.93
N ALA A 202 24.16 -13.34 -7.47
CA ALA A 202 24.48 -14.45 -8.37
C ALA A 202 23.23 -14.97 -9.10
N GLN A 203 22.09 -15.07 -8.40
CA GLN A 203 20.82 -15.51 -8.98
C GLN A 203 20.30 -14.53 -10.04
N VAL A 204 20.29 -13.23 -9.74
CA VAL A 204 19.84 -12.20 -10.69
C VAL A 204 20.75 -12.15 -11.90
N ARG A 205 22.07 -12.23 -11.73
CA ARG A 205 23.04 -12.24 -12.86
C ARG A 205 22.98 -13.51 -13.70
N ALA A 206 22.50 -14.61 -13.17
CA ALA A 206 22.25 -15.82 -13.97
C ALA A 206 21.08 -15.63 -14.95
N ILE A 207 20.13 -14.74 -14.65
CA ILE A 207 18.97 -14.38 -15.49
C ILE A 207 19.36 -13.20 -16.39
N ALA A 208 19.90 -12.13 -15.81
CA ALA A 208 20.29 -10.88 -16.48
C ALA A 208 21.79 -10.61 -16.27
N PRO A 209 22.69 -11.20 -17.09
CA PRO A 209 24.15 -11.12 -16.91
C PRO A 209 24.70 -9.70 -16.93
N GLU A 210 24.10 -8.82 -17.75
CA GLU A 210 24.50 -7.40 -17.88
C GLU A 210 23.82 -6.49 -16.85
N GLY A 211 23.04 -7.08 -15.92
CA GLY A 211 22.21 -6.37 -14.95
C GLY A 211 20.78 -6.16 -15.42
N VAL A 212 19.92 -5.69 -14.53
CA VAL A 212 18.51 -5.46 -14.81
C VAL A 212 18.26 -3.99 -15.19
N PRO A 213 17.46 -3.70 -16.23
CA PRO A 213 17.16 -2.33 -16.64
C PRO A 213 16.32 -1.55 -15.62
N ALA A 214 15.46 -2.23 -14.84
CA ALA A 214 14.58 -1.60 -13.90
C ALA A 214 14.48 -2.37 -12.58
N ILE A 215 14.45 -1.63 -11.47
CA ILE A 215 14.26 -2.18 -10.12
C ILE A 215 13.16 -1.43 -9.40
N VAL A 216 12.24 -2.19 -8.78
CA VAL A 216 11.28 -1.66 -7.81
C VAL A 216 11.72 -2.12 -6.42
N HIS A 217 12.21 -1.17 -5.62
CA HIS A 217 12.77 -1.42 -4.28
C HIS A 217 11.70 -1.17 -3.21
N LEU A 218 11.23 -2.26 -2.59
CA LEU A 218 10.22 -2.27 -1.53
C LEU A 218 10.70 -2.99 -0.27
N ALA A 219 11.86 -3.66 -0.33
CA ALA A 219 12.49 -4.35 0.79
C ALA A 219 13.97 -4.61 0.48
N GLY A 220 14.77 -4.88 1.51
CA GLY A 220 16.20 -5.20 1.39
C GLY A 220 17.08 -3.96 1.34
N GLU A 221 18.37 -4.18 1.06
CA GLU A 221 19.38 -3.13 1.04
C GLU A 221 19.44 -2.45 -0.34
N ALA A 222 19.10 -1.17 -0.38
CA ALA A 222 18.97 -0.41 -1.62
C ALA A 222 20.27 -0.35 -2.44
N GLU A 223 21.43 -0.17 -1.80
CA GLU A 223 22.73 -0.10 -2.47
C GLU A 223 23.10 -1.43 -3.11
N GLN A 224 22.79 -2.55 -2.44
CA GLN A 224 23.02 -3.89 -2.99
C GLN A 224 22.17 -4.10 -4.25
N LEU A 225 20.91 -3.68 -4.22
CA LEU A 225 20.01 -3.77 -5.38
C LEU A 225 20.46 -2.85 -6.51
N ALA A 226 20.86 -1.61 -6.21
CA ALA A 226 21.39 -0.67 -7.21
C ALA A 226 22.64 -1.23 -7.92
N GLY A 227 23.45 -2.03 -7.23
CA GLY A 227 24.58 -2.75 -7.82
C GLY A 227 24.21 -3.85 -8.85
N LEU A 228 22.92 -4.16 -8.99
CA LEU A 228 22.39 -5.11 -9.98
C LEU A 228 21.83 -4.40 -11.23
N LEU A 229 21.82 -3.06 -11.26
CA LEU A 229 21.35 -2.32 -12.42
C LEU A 229 22.26 -2.52 -13.64
N ALA A 230 21.66 -2.64 -14.80
CA ALA A 230 22.33 -2.51 -16.08
C ALA A 230 22.81 -1.07 -16.30
N ALA A 231 23.73 -0.85 -17.25
CA ALA A 231 24.12 0.48 -17.63
C ALA A 231 22.92 1.30 -18.13
N GLY A 232 22.67 2.46 -17.51
CA GLY A 232 21.50 3.29 -17.79
C GLY A 232 20.19 2.80 -17.16
N GLY A 233 20.27 1.76 -16.32
CA GLY A 233 19.11 1.26 -15.56
C GLY A 233 18.59 2.25 -14.52
N ARG A 234 17.42 1.98 -13.97
CA ARG A 234 16.69 2.87 -13.04
C ARG A 234 16.10 2.10 -11.88
N ILE A 235 16.02 2.72 -10.71
CA ILE A 235 15.46 2.12 -9.49
C ILE A 235 14.45 3.08 -8.85
N ALA A 236 13.23 2.60 -8.62
CA ALA A 236 12.22 3.30 -7.84
C ALA A 236 12.11 2.71 -6.44
N SER A 237 12.18 3.52 -5.42
CA SER A 237 12.15 3.10 -4.02
C SER A 237 11.03 3.75 -3.25
N THR A 238 10.24 2.97 -2.54
CA THR A 238 9.26 3.46 -1.55
C THR A 238 9.84 3.59 -0.14
N LEU A 239 11.13 3.30 0.04
CA LEU A 239 11.84 3.30 1.32
C LEU A 239 12.80 4.48 1.47
N GLY A 240 12.61 5.55 0.66
CA GLY A 240 13.37 6.78 0.78
C GLY A 240 14.75 6.77 0.11
N PHE A 241 15.10 5.72 -0.65
CA PHE A 241 16.31 5.72 -1.46
C PHE A 241 16.11 6.55 -2.73
N GLY A 242 16.86 7.62 -2.88
CA GLY A 242 16.65 8.62 -3.91
C GLY A 242 17.94 9.12 -4.55
N PRO A 243 17.87 10.20 -5.36
CA PRO A 243 18.98 10.68 -6.17
C PRO A 243 20.19 11.14 -5.35
N ASP A 244 20.00 11.51 -4.09
CA ASP A 244 21.11 11.89 -3.19
C ASP A 244 21.99 10.68 -2.80
N GLN A 245 21.44 9.45 -2.81
CA GLN A 245 22.17 8.22 -2.52
C GLN A 245 22.67 7.54 -3.80
N HIS A 246 21.88 7.58 -4.89
CA HIS A 246 22.26 6.96 -6.16
C HIS A 246 21.63 7.71 -7.35
N PRO A 247 22.40 8.08 -8.41
CA PRO A 247 21.89 8.91 -9.49
C PRO A 247 20.77 8.28 -10.32
N ALA A 248 20.65 6.94 -10.33
CA ALA A 248 19.57 6.23 -11.01
C ALA A 248 18.33 6.02 -10.12
N ALA A 249 18.35 6.50 -8.88
CA ALA A 249 17.27 6.27 -7.92
C ALA A 249 16.22 7.38 -7.94
N VAL A 250 14.96 6.97 -7.81
CA VAL A 250 13.81 7.85 -7.59
C VAL A 250 13.13 7.43 -6.29
N ALA A 251 13.07 8.34 -5.32
CA ALA A 251 12.28 8.13 -4.12
C ALA A 251 10.80 8.34 -4.46
N VAL A 252 10.00 7.30 -4.27
CA VAL A 252 8.56 7.30 -4.60
C VAL A 252 7.74 7.45 -3.33
N MET A 253 6.88 8.47 -3.32
CA MET A 253 5.85 8.64 -2.31
C MET A 253 4.50 8.22 -2.88
N ALA A 254 3.69 7.55 -2.08
CA ALA A 254 2.32 7.25 -2.47
C ALA A 254 1.51 8.55 -2.55
N ASP A 255 1.09 8.91 -3.77
CA ASP A 255 0.21 10.05 -4.02
C ASP A 255 -1.19 9.55 -4.46
N PRO A 256 -2.14 9.38 -3.52
CA PRO A 256 -3.49 8.91 -3.81
C PRO A 256 -4.37 10.02 -4.39
N ASN A 257 -3.90 10.65 -5.47
CA ASN A 257 -4.71 11.60 -6.20
C ASN A 257 -5.90 10.88 -6.88
N PRO A 258 -6.98 11.61 -7.22
CA PRO A 258 -8.18 11.01 -7.79
C PRO A 258 -7.92 10.17 -9.04
N VAL A 259 -7.03 10.59 -9.92
CA VAL A 259 -6.72 9.87 -11.17
C VAL A 259 -6.10 8.50 -10.88
N THR A 260 -5.16 8.45 -9.94
CA THR A 260 -4.52 7.18 -9.51
C THR A 260 -5.54 6.25 -8.84
N LEU A 261 -6.38 6.78 -7.95
CA LEU A 261 -7.41 5.96 -7.27
C LEU A 261 -8.47 5.45 -8.25
N ASP A 262 -8.93 6.29 -9.18
CA ASP A 262 -9.90 5.89 -10.20
C ASP A 262 -9.33 4.80 -11.13
N ARG A 263 -8.04 4.91 -11.55
CA ARG A 263 -7.32 3.87 -12.31
C ARG A 263 -7.31 2.55 -11.52
N LEU A 264 -6.86 2.57 -10.27
CA LEU A 264 -6.82 1.38 -9.41
C LEU A 264 -8.20 0.72 -9.25
N ALA A 265 -9.23 1.54 -9.05
CA ALA A 265 -10.59 1.05 -8.90
C ALA A 265 -11.11 0.40 -10.19
N ALA A 266 -10.85 1.01 -11.35
CA ALA A 266 -11.25 0.48 -12.64
C ALA A 266 -10.54 -0.84 -12.98
N ASP A 267 -9.22 -0.90 -12.75
CA ASP A 267 -8.40 -2.09 -12.99
C ASP A 267 -8.84 -3.26 -12.09
N ALA A 268 -9.14 -2.97 -10.81
CA ALA A 268 -9.62 -3.99 -9.89
C ALA A 268 -11.07 -4.44 -10.20
N ALA A 269 -11.95 -3.51 -10.58
CA ALA A 269 -13.34 -3.82 -10.94
C ALA A 269 -13.44 -4.67 -12.23
N SER A 270 -12.56 -4.42 -13.20
CA SER A 270 -12.50 -5.18 -14.45
C SER A 270 -11.81 -6.55 -14.31
N GLY A 271 -11.14 -6.81 -13.18
CA GLY A 271 -10.32 -8.01 -12.96
C GLY A 271 -8.93 -7.94 -13.60
N ALA A 272 -8.54 -6.80 -14.19
CA ALA A 272 -7.18 -6.57 -14.69
C ALA A 272 -6.15 -6.52 -13.54
N LEU A 273 -6.59 -6.11 -12.35
CA LEU A 273 -5.82 -6.15 -11.13
C LEU A 273 -6.54 -7.02 -10.09
N ARG A 274 -5.87 -8.02 -9.56
CA ARG A 274 -6.31 -8.78 -8.39
C ARG A 274 -5.73 -8.16 -7.12
N VAL A 275 -6.57 -7.69 -6.20
CA VAL A 275 -6.11 -7.24 -4.88
C VAL A 275 -5.71 -8.47 -4.05
N PRO A 276 -4.44 -8.60 -3.65
CA PRO A 276 -3.91 -9.85 -3.12
C PRO A 276 -4.18 -10.00 -1.61
N ILE A 277 -5.45 -10.01 -1.20
CA ILE A 277 -5.83 -10.27 0.20
C ILE A 277 -5.58 -11.73 0.53
N THR A 278 -4.78 -12.00 1.56
CA THR A 278 -4.43 -13.36 2.00
C THR A 278 -5.06 -13.74 3.34
N ARG A 279 -5.37 -12.76 4.17
CA ARG A 279 -6.09 -12.94 5.45
C ARG A 279 -7.01 -11.76 5.72
N THR A 280 -8.09 -12.04 6.44
CA THR A 280 -9.06 -11.03 6.91
C THR A 280 -9.26 -11.19 8.41
N TYR A 281 -9.32 -10.06 9.12
CA TYR A 281 -9.55 -9.98 10.56
C TYR A 281 -10.72 -9.06 10.84
N PRO A 282 -11.48 -9.27 11.92
CA PRO A 282 -12.41 -8.26 12.41
C PRO A 282 -11.64 -7.07 13.01
N LEU A 283 -12.29 -5.94 13.21
CA LEU A 283 -11.67 -4.73 13.80
C LEU A 283 -10.94 -5.04 15.12
N GLU A 284 -11.57 -5.82 16.00
CA GLU A 284 -11.01 -6.24 17.29
C GLU A 284 -9.74 -7.11 17.13
N GLY A 285 -9.59 -7.78 15.99
CA GLY A 285 -8.43 -8.60 15.64
C GLY A 285 -7.23 -7.80 15.10
N THR A 286 -7.34 -6.49 14.97
CA THR A 286 -6.27 -5.64 14.42
C THR A 286 -4.93 -5.79 15.16
N PRO A 287 -4.85 -5.89 16.50
CA PRO A 287 -3.57 -6.12 17.16
C PRO A 287 -2.87 -7.41 16.68
N GLN A 288 -3.63 -8.48 16.45
CA GLN A 288 -3.09 -9.72 15.87
C GLN A 288 -2.68 -9.52 14.41
N ALA A 289 -3.46 -8.78 13.62
CA ALA A 289 -3.11 -8.48 12.23
C ALA A 289 -1.81 -7.67 12.13
N LEU A 290 -1.57 -6.70 13.03
CA LEU A 290 -0.30 -5.97 13.13
C LEU A 290 0.88 -6.88 13.50
N ALA A 291 0.68 -7.81 14.44
CA ALA A 291 1.69 -8.78 14.82
C ALA A 291 2.03 -9.73 13.65
N ASP A 292 1.02 -10.25 12.96
CA ASP A 292 1.19 -11.12 11.79
C ASP A 292 1.87 -10.37 10.62
N PHE A 293 1.52 -9.09 10.41
CA PHE A 293 2.19 -8.24 9.43
C PHE A 293 3.69 -8.08 9.74
N THR A 294 4.02 -7.80 11.00
CA THR A 294 5.41 -7.61 11.45
C THR A 294 6.23 -8.90 11.38
N ALA A 295 5.60 -10.05 11.63
CA ALA A 295 6.22 -11.36 11.49
C ALA A 295 6.46 -11.78 10.02
N GLY A 296 5.91 -11.03 9.07
CA GLY A 296 5.96 -11.30 7.63
C GLY A 296 4.68 -11.95 7.12
N SER A 297 4.03 -11.28 6.17
CA SER A 297 2.80 -11.76 5.55
C SER A 297 2.90 -11.69 4.03
N LEU A 298 2.17 -12.57 3.33
CA LEU A 298 1.97 -12.46 1.90
C LEU A 298 0.85 -11.48 1.60
N GLY A 299 0.99 -10.68 0.55
CA GLY A 299 -0.05 -9.78 0.06
C GLY A 299 -0.56 -8.80 1.12
N LYS A 300 -1.88 -8.66 1.20
CA LYS A 300 -2.58 -7.73 2.08
C LYS A 300 -3.32 -8.45 3.21
N LEU A 301 -3.28 -7.85 4.40
CA LEU A 301 -4.11 -8.21 5.54
C LEU A 301 -5.27 -7.24 5.62
N ALA A 302 -6.49 -7.73 5.34
CA ALA A 302 -7.70 -6.92 5.34
C ALA A 302 -8.34 -6.90 6.73
N ILE A 303 -9.01 -5.78 7.05
CA ILE A 303 -9.78 -5.60 8.27
C ILE A 303 -11.24 -5.32 7.90
N THR A 304 -12.16 -6.08 8.50
CA THR A 304 -13.61 -5.80 8.46
C THR A 304 -13.97 -4.95 9.67
N VAL A 305 -14.65 -3.83 9.42
CA VAL A 305 -15.06 -2.86 10.44
C VAL A 305 -16.55 -2.97 10.73
#